data_5d0465a818fe614d8c87a8426c9bb574
#
_entry.id   5d0465a818fe614d8c87a8426c9bb574
#
_cell.length_a   1.000
_cell.length_b   1.000
_cell.length_c   1.000
_cell.angle_alpha   90.00
_cell.angle_beta   90.00
_cell.angle_gamma   90.00
#
_symmetry.space_group_name_H-M   'P 1'
#
loop_
_entity.id
_entity.type
_entity.pdbx_description
1 polymer ?
#
loop_
_entity_poly.entity_id
_entity_poly.type
_entity_poly.pdbx_seq_one_letter_code
_entity_poly.pdbx_strand_id
1 'polypeptide(L)'
;YDLGFRRVSYGVQDYNEKVQKAIHRIQPFEHVKQVTEWAKEIGYTSISHDLVFGLPFQNLEDVLNTIDQTSSLMPDRLAFYSYAHVPWIKGNGQRGFKDHDVPKDEMKRQCYEEGKKKLLEQGYHEIGMDHFALEQDPMYQSFQAGTLHRNFMGYTASKTQVMIGLG
;
A
#
# COMPACT_ATOMS: atom_id res chain seq x y z
N TYR A 1 12.07 -11.77 -12.95
CA TYR A 1 12.80 -12.65 -12.01
C TYR A 1 14.19 -13.01 -12.54
N ASP A 2 14.31 -13.50 -13.76
CA ASP A 2 15.57 -13.95 -14.36
C ASP A 2 16.64 -12.85 -14.48
N LEU A 3 16.22 -11.59 -14.58
CA LEU A 3 17.09 -10.41 -14.54
C LEU A 3 17.57 -10.01 -13.13
N GLY A 4 17.27 -10.79 -12.11
CA GLY A 4 17.70 -10.52 -10.73
C GLY A 4 16.70 -9.75 -9.86
N PHE A 5 15.52 -9.36 -10.37
CA PHE A 5 14.48 -8.74 -9.55
C PHE A 5 13.91 -9.77 -8.57
N ARG A 6 13.81 -9.40 -7.30
CA ARG A 6 13.36 -10.29 -6.22
C ARG A 6 12.19 -9.74 -5.42
N ARG A 7 11.88 -8.48 -5.57
CA ARG A 7 10.78 -7.82 -4.87
C ARG A 7 9.86 -7.16 -5.87
N VAL A 8 8.57 -7.13 -5.57
CA VAL A 8 7.55 -6.49 -6.39
C VAL A 8 6.59 -5.71 -5.49
N SER A 9 6.11 -4.56 -5.96
CA SER A 9 5.04 -3.80 -5.31
C SER A 9 3.90 -3.57 -6.27
N TYR A 10 2.67 -3.77 -5.79
CA TYR A 10 1.44 -3.52 -6.52
C TYR A 10 0.65 -2.40 -5.86
N GLY A 11 0.39 -1.35 -6.60
CA GLY A 11 -0.49 -0.30 -6.12
C GLY A 11 -1.96 -0.73 -6.21
N VAL A 12 -2.51 -1.24 -5.14
CA VAL A 12 -3.92 -1.68 -5.03
C VAL A 12 -4.84 -0.48 -4.83
N GLN A 13 -4.49 0.41 -3.94
CA GLN A 13 -5.21 1.60 -3.51
C GLN A 13 -6.50 1.27 -2.73
N ASP A 14 -7.55 0.78 -3.40
CA ASP A 14 -8.84 0.39 -2.84
C ASP A 14 -9.57 -0.57 -3.78
N TYR A 15 -10.43 -1.44 -3.25
CA TYR A 15 -11.22 -2.38 -4.08
C TYR A 15 -12.65 -1.92 -4.35
N ASN A 16 -13.12 -0.85 -3.70
CA ASN A 16 -14.46 -0.32 -3.99
C ASN A 16 -14.52 0.26 -5.41
N GLU A 17 -15.44 -0.24 -6.21
CA GLU A 17 -15.57 0.15 -7.64
C GLU A 17 -15.82 1.65 -7.82
N LYS A 18 -16.61 2.28 -6.93
CA LYS A 18 -16.88 3.73 -6.99
C LYS A 18 -15.62 4.53 -6.73
N VAL A 19 -14.81 4.11 -5.74
CA VAL A 19 -13.50 4.71 -5.42
C VAL A 19 -12.56 4.54 -6.60
N GLN A 20 -12.42 3.33 -7.14
CA GLN A 20 -11.57 3.04 -8.31
C GLN A 20 -11.93 3.90 -9.52
N LYS A 21 -13.23 4.05 -9.81
CA LYS A 21 -13.71 4.94 -10.89
C LYS A 21 -13.32 6.39 -10.66
N ALA A 22 -13.44 6.88 -9.42
CA ALA A 22 -13.11 8.26 -9.08
C ALA A 22 -11.63 8.59 -9.26
N ILE A 23 -10.75 7.63 -8.99
CA ILE A 23 -9.29 7.79 -9.17
C ILE A 23 -8.80 7.32 -10.55
N HIS A 24 -9.71 6.97 -11.46
CA HIS A 24 -9.42 6.46 -12.81
C HIS A 24 -8.50 5.22 -12.82
N ARG A 25 -8.68 4.33 -11.84
CA ARG A 25 -7.87 3.12 -11.70
C ARG A 25 -8.74 1.92 -11.37
N ILE A 26 -9.23 1.27 -12.42
CA ILE A 26 -10.05 0.06 -12.28
C ILE A 26 -9.13 -1.15 -12.16
N GLN A 27 -9.12 -1.75 -10.98
CA GLN A 27 -8.22 -2.85 -10.64
C GLN A 27 -8.95 -3.84 -9.71
N PRO A 28 -9.77 -4.75 -10.28
CA PRO A 28 -10.54 -5.71 -9.50
C PRO A 28 -9.67 -6.62 -8.64
N PHE A 29 -10.19 -7.05 -7.50
CA PHE A 29 -9.50 -7.94 -6.57
C PHE A 29 -8.92 -9.19 -7.25
N GLU A 30 -9.67 -9.83 -8.15
CA GLU A 30 -9.21 -11.03 -8.86
C GLU A 30 -7.95 -10.80 -9.70
N HIS A 31 -7.78 -9.61 -10.27
CA HIS A 31 -6.53 -9.27 -10.98
C HIS A 31 -5.34 -9.13 -10.02
N VAL A 32 -5.55 -8.47 -8.88
CA VAL A 32 -4.50 -8.35 -7.85
C VAL A 32 -4.14 -9.72 -7.28
N LYS A 33 -5.13 -10.55 -7.01
CA LYS A 33 -4.95 -11.93 -6.56
C LYS A 33 -4.09 -12.70 -7.56
N GLN A 34 -4.46 -12.69 -8.82
CA GLN A 34 -3.75 -13.43 -9.86
C GLN A 34 -2.27 -13.01 -9.98
N VAL A 35 -1.98 -11.69 -10.04
CA VAL A 35 -0.58 -11.23 -10.14
C VAL A 35 0.21 -11.52 -8.86
N THR A 36 -0.44 -11.52 -7.70
CA THR A 36 0.17 -11.89 -6.42
C THR A 36 0.52 -13.38 -6.38
N GLU A 37 -0.39 -14.24 -6.83
CA GLU A 37 -0.16 -15.68 -6.94
C GLU A 37 0.99 -15.97 -7.92
N TRP A 38 0.99 -15.37 -9.10
CA TRP A 38 2.10 -15.49 -10.05
C TRP A 38 3.44 -15.04 -9.47
N ALA A 39 3.46 -13.93 -8.73
CA ALA A 39 4.69 -13.48 -8.09
C ALA A 39 5.23 -14.51 -7.08
N LYS A 40 4.33 -15.16 -6.31
CA LYS A 40 4.68 -16.24 -5.38
C LYS A 40 5.22 -17.46 -6.14
N GLU A 41 4.53 -17.90 -7.17
CA GLU A 41 4.93 -19.05 -8.01
C GLU A 41 6.29 -18.82 -8.69
N ILE A 42 6.57 -17.62 -9.19
CA ILE A 42 7.86 -17.24 -9.78
C ILE A 42 8.98 -17.23 -8.74
N GLY A 43 8.65 -17.05 -7.44
CA GLY A 43 9.62 -17.07 -6.35
C GLY A 43 10.08 -15.68 -5.91
N TYR A 44 9.28 -14.62 -6.11
CA TYR A 44 9.58 -13.32 -5.52
C TYR A 44 9.64 -13.44 -3.99
N THR A 45 10.67 -12.87 -3.39
CA THR A 45 10.98 -13.00 -1.96
C THR A 45 10.33 -11.95 -1.07
N SER A 46 9.72 -10.95 -1.66
CA SER A 46 8.93 -9.95 -0.94
C SER A 46 7.94 -9.30 -1.91
N ILE A 47 6.67 -9.45 -1.58
CA ILE A 47 5.54 -8.87 -2.33
C ILE A 47 4.92 -7.79 -1.46
N SER A 48 4.79 -6.58 -1.99
CA SER A 48 4.20 -5.43 -1.30
C SER A 48 2.92 -4.99 -1.99
N HIS A 49 1.90 -4.65 -1.20
CA HIS A 49 0.70 -3.98 -1.70
C HIS A 49 0.60 -2.57 -1.11
N ASP A 50 0.27 -1.60 -1.95
CA ASP A 50 0.09 -0.21 -1.54
C ASP A 50 -1.41 0.08 -1.44
N LEU A 51 -1.87 0.45 -0.26
CA LEU A 51 -3.25 0.83 0.06
C LEU A 51 -3.30 2.33 0.34
N VAL A 52 -4.42 2.96 0.02
CA VAL A 52 -4.61 4.39 0.27
C VAL A 52 -5.93 4.62 1.00
N PHE A 53 -5.87 5.32 2.14
CA PHE A 53 -7.06 5.78 2.84
C PHE A 53 -7.33 7.27 2.61
N GLY A 54 -8.59 7.65 2.72
CA GLY A 54 -9.04 9.01 2.48
C GLY A 54 -9.22 9.35 1.00
N LEU A 55 -9.41 8.35 0.15
CA LEU A 55 -9.74 8.51 -1.27
C LEU A 55 -11.15 9.09 -1.46
N PRO A 56 -11.44 9.72 -2.62
CA PRO A 56 -12.77 10.23 -2.91
C PRO A 56 -13.85 9.13 -2.80
N PHE A 57 -14.97 9.45 -2.15
CA PHE A 57 -16.11 8.57 -1.87
C PHE A 57 -15.82 7.38 -0.94
N GLN A 58 -14.59 7.21 -0.48
CA GLN A 58 -14.21 6.15 0.44
C GLN A 58 -14.78 6.42 1.84
N ASN A 59 -15.27 5.39 2.49
CA ASN A 59 -15.68 5.40 3.89
C ASN A 59 -14.88 4.38 4.71
N LEU A 60 -15.12 4.30 6.01
CA LEU A 60 -14.42 3.37 6.90
C LEU A 60 -14.61 1.90 6.51
N GLU A 61 -15.84 1.52 6.12
CA GLU A 61 -16.13 0.14 5.72
C GLU A 61 -15.35 -0.26 4.47
N ASP A 62 -15.23 0.64 3.49
CA ASP A 62 -14.42 0.41 2.29
C ASP A 62 -12.95 0.14 2.65
N VAL A 63 -12.38 0.95 3.55
CA VAL A 63 -10.99 0.78 4.03
C VAL A 63 -10.81 -0.58 4.70
N LEU A 64 -11.69 -0.93 5.62
CA LEU A 64 -11.60 -2.20 6.35
C LEU A 64 -11.78 -3.41 5.43
N ASN A 65 -12.71 -3.34 4.48
CA ASN A 65 -12.92 -4.38 3.47
C ASN A 65 -11.69 -4.53 2.55
N THR A 66 -11.09 -3.41 2.14
CA THR A 66 -9.87 -3.42 1.33
C THR A 66 -8.71 -4.08 2.08
N ILE A 67 -8.56 -3.80 3.37
CA ILE A 67 -7.56 -4.46 4.22
C ILE A 67 -7.82 -5.96 4.31
N ASP A 68 -9.07 -6.40 4.56
CA ASP A 68 -9.42 -7.82 4.65
C ASP A 68 -9.09 -8.57 3.36
N GLN A 69 -9.52 -8.03 2.23
CA GLN A 69 -9.25 -8.64 0.93
C GLN A 69 -7.75 -8.72 0.65
N THR A 70 -7.02 -7.62 0.90
CA THR A 70 -5.57 -7.58 0.70
C THR A 70 -4.85 -8.58 1.59
N SER A 71 -5.19 -8.63 2.88
CA SER A 71 -4.55 -9.54 3.84
C SER A 71 -4.86 -11.00 3.54
N SER A 72 -6.01 -11.32 2.92
CA SER A 72 -6.30 -12.68 2.47
C SER A 72 -5.29 -13.21 1.44
N LEU A 73 -4.63 -12.32 0.72
CA LEU A 73 -3.55 -12.63 -0.23
C LEU A 73 -2.18 -12.77 0.44
N MET A 74 -2.07 -12.43 1.73
CA MET A 74 -0.83 -12.50 2.51
C MET A 74 0.39 -11.90 1.79
N PRO A 75 0.33 -10.61 1.37
CA PRO A 75 1.54 -9.94 0.92
C PRO A 75 2.54 -9.79 2.09
N ASP A 76 3.84 -9.81 1.81
CA ASP A 76 4.87 -9.72 2.85
C ASP A 76 4.91 -8.33 3.48
N ARG A 77 4.52 -7.30 2.71
CA ARG A 77 4.47 -5.89 3.12
C ARG A 77 3.19 -5.22 2.70
N LEU A 78 2.85 -4.20 3.47
CA LEU A 78 1.80 -3.25 3.12
C LEU A 78 2.31 -1.82 3.33
N ALA A 79 1.97 -0.95 2.40
CA ALA A 79 2.03 0.49 2.61
C ALA A 79 0.59 1.01 2.73
N PHE A 80 0.29 1.77 3.78
CA PHE A 80 -1.05 2.28 4.07
C PHE A 80 -1.01 3.81 4.09
N TYR A 81 -1.07 4.40 2.89
CA TYR A 81 -0.85 5.82 2.68
C TYR A 81 -2.10 6.66 2.86
N SER A 82 -1.90 7.87 3.37
CA SER A 82 -2.91 8.91 3.37
C SER A 82 -3.02 9.57 2.00
N TYR A 83 -4.23 9.65 1.43
CA TYR A 83 -4.47 10.40 0.20
C TYR A 83 -4.16 11.89 0.37
N ALA A 84 -3.32 12.44 -0.50
CA ALA A 84 -3.02 13.86 -0.56
C ALA A 84 -3.88 14.53 -1.63
N HIS A 85 -4.84 15.34 -1.21
CA HIS A 85 -5.68 16.11 -2.12
C HIS A 85 -5.00 17.43 -2.51
N VAL A 86 -4.55 17.52 -3.77
CA VAL A 86 -3.80 18.67 -4.30
C VAL A 86 -4.39 19.14 -5.64
N PRO A 87 -5.67 19.56 -5.69
CA PRO A 87 -6.39 19.86 -6.93
C PRO A 87 -5.83 21.05 -7.72
N TRP A 88 -5.00 21.89 -7.07
CA TRP A 88 -4.33 23.04 -7.69
C TRP A 88 -3.14 22.65 -8.57
N ILE A 89 -2.59 21.44 -8.43
CA ILE A 89 -1.52 20.94 -9.30
C ILE A 89 -2.13 20.50 -10.65
N LYS A 90 -1.69 21.13 -11.73
CA LYS A 90 -2.16 20.80 -13.08
C LYS A 90 -1.67 19.40 -13.49
N GLY A 91 -2.55 18.60 -14.10
CA GLY A 91 -2.18 17.30 -14.65
C GLY A 91 -2.17 16.13 -13.67
N ASN A 92 -2.55 16.32 -12.41
CA ASN A 92 -2.53 15.27 -11.38
C ASN A 92 -3.75 14.31 -11.41
N GLY A 93 -4.69 14.46 -12.34
CA GLY A 93 -5.88 13.60 -12.44
C GLY A 93 -6.95 13.80 -11.35
N GLN A 94 -6.72 14.69 -10.37
CA GLN A 94 -7.63 14.92 -9.22
C GLN A 94 -8.77 15.89 -9.55
N ARG A 95 -9.45 15.69 -10.69
CA ARG A 95 -10.49 16.62 -11.20
C ARG A 95 -11.86 15.96 -11.41
N GLY A 96 -11.98 14.66 -11.21
CA GLY A 96 -13.21 13.91 -11.43
C GLY A 96 -14.19 13.94 -10.26
N PHE A 97 -13.83 14.63 -9.14
CA PHE A 97 -14.62 14.71 -7.91
C PHE A 97 -14.43 16.08 -7.26
N LYS A 98 -15.26 16.41 -6.29
CA LYS A 98 -15.25 17.68 -5.56
C LYS A 98 -14.60 17.51 -4.17
N ASP A 99 -14.18 18.62 -3.57
CA ASP A 99 -13.55 18.62 -2.24
C ASP A 99 -14.40 17.97 -1.14
N HIS A 100 -15.73 18.00 -1.27
CA HIS A 100 -16.64 17.36 -0.30
C HIS A 100 -16.80 15.85 -0.51
N ASP A 101 -16.34 15.31 -1.64
CA ASP A 101 -16.31 13.87 -1.90
C ASP A 101 -15.11 13.17 -1.22
N VAL A 102 -14.16 13.96 -0.72
CA VAL A 102 -12.94 13.46 -0.04
C VAL A 102 -13.16 13.45 1.46
N PRO A 103 -12.98 12.32 2.15
CA PRO A 103 -13.03 12.24 3.60
C PRO A 103 -12.03 13.21 4.23
N LYS A 104 -12.49 13.95 5.25
CA LYS A 104 -11.67 14.96 5.94
C LYS A 104 -11.60 14.68 7.43
N ASP A 105 -10.63 15.32 8.07
CA ASP A 105 -10.52 15.44 9.51
C ASP A 105 -10.77 14.12 10.27
N GLU A 106 -11.81 14.08 11.08
CA GLU A 106 -12.11 12.94 11.94
C GLU A 106 -12.37 11.64 11.18
N MET A 107 -13.08 11.68 10.04
CA MET A 107 -13.31 10.48 9.22
C MET A 107 -12.00 9.92 8.68
N LYS A 108 -11.12 10.76 8.20
CA LYS A 108 -9.82 10.34 7.67
C LYS A 108 -8.92 9.77 8.77
N ARG A 109 -8.95 10.39 9.96
CA ARG A 109 -8.27 9.90 11.14
C ARG A 109 -8.81 8.53 11.57
N GLN A 110 -10.15 8.38 11.62
CA GLN A 110 -10.78 7.12 11.96
C GLN A 110 -10.38 6.00 10.97
N CYS A 111 -10.35 6.29 9.67
CA CYS A 111 -9.87 5.33 8.66
C CYS A 111 -8.44 4.86 8.95
N TYR A 112 -7.56 5.77 9.36
CA TYR A 112 -6.19 5.41 9.74
C TYR A 112 -6.12 4.54 10.99
N GLU A 113 -6.75 5.00 12.08
CA GLU A 113 -6.67 4.31 13.39
C GLU A 113 -7.27 2.89 13.33
N GLU A 114 -8.47 2.76 12.76
CA GLU A 114 -9.13 1.46 12.64
C GLU A 114 -8.44 0.57 11.59
N GLY A 115 -7.96 1.15 10.48
CA GLY A 115 -7.19 0.41 9.48
C GLY A 115 -5.88 -0.12 10.05
N LYS A 116 -5.12 0.71 10.76
CA LYS A 116 -3.90 0.30 11.47
C LYS A 116 -4.17 -0.82 12.48
N LYS A 117 -5.19 -0.65 13.33
CA LYS A 117 -5.59 -1.67 14.29
C LYS A 117 -5.87 -2.99 13.60
N LYS A 118 -6.64 -2.98 12.52
CA LYS A 118 -6.97 -4.16 11.74
C LYS A 118 -5.73 -4.83 11.13
N LEU A 119 -4.79 -4.08 10.59
CA LEU A 119 -3.52 -4.62 10.08
C LEU A 119 -2.72 -5.33 11.18
N LEU A 120 -2.64 -4.73 12.38
CA LEU A 120 -1.97 -5.35 13.52
C LEU A 120 -2.67 -6.66 13.96
N GLU A 121 -4.01 -6.68 13.99
CA GLU A 121 -4.80 -7.88 14.31
C GLU A 121 -4.60 -9.00 13.28
N GLN A 122 -4.24 -8.66 12.04
CA GLN A 122 -3.95 -9.62 10.96
C GLN A 122 -2.47 -10.06 10.91
N GLY A 123 -1.67 -9.70 11.91
CA GLY A 123 -0.30 -10.16 12.07
C GLY A 123 0.76 -9.30 11.38
N TYR A 124 0.40 -8.15 10.85
CA TYR A 124 1.39 -7.20 10.36
C TYR A 124 1.96 -6.37 11.52
N HIS A 125 3.21 -5.98 11.40
CA HIS A 125 3.90 -5.12 12.34
C HIS A 125 4.18 -3.76 11.71
N GLU A 126 3.91 -2.69 12.44
CA GLU A 126 4.23 -1.33 12.00
C GLU A 126 5.74 -1.12 12.01
N ILE A 127 6.28 -0.71 10.87
CA ILE A 127 7.69 -0.37 10.70
C ILE A 127 7.90 1.14 10.89
N GLY A 128 6.89 1.91 10.55
CA GLY A 128 6.86 3.37 10.53
C GLY A 128 6.70 3.95 9.14
N MET A 129 6.36 5.24 9.05
CA MET A 129 6.07 5.93 7.78
C MET A 129 5.07 5.16 6.90
N ASP A 130 3.95 4.77 7.51
CA ASP A 130 2.84 4.07 6.84
C ASP A 130 3.18 2.66 6.29
N HIS A 131 4.33 2.08 6.67
CA HIS A 131 4.74 0.75 6.25
C HIS A 131 4.50 -0.29 7.34
N PHE A 132 4.00 -1.44 6.89
CA PHE A 132 3.74 -2.63 7.69
C PHE A 132 4.39 -3.84 7.04
N ALA A 133 4.84 -4.80 7.84
CA ALA A 133 5.46 -6.02 7.34
C ALA A 133 5.14 -7.23 8.22
N LEU A 134 5.12 -8.42 7.62
CA LEU A 134 5.08 -9.68 8.35
C LEU A 134 6.46 -9.98 8.96
N GLU A 135 6.49 -10.82 10.01
CA GLU A 135 7.73 -11.13 10.74
C GLU A 135 8.84 -11.74 9.87
N GLN A 136 8.47 -12.54 8.86
CA GLN A 136 9.43 -13.17 7.95
C GLN A 136 10.03 -12.19 6.94
N ASP A 137 9.47 -11.00 6.76
CA ASP A 137 10.00 -10.05 5.78
C ASP A 137 11.32 -9.42 6.26
N PRO A 138 12.33 -9.29 5.40
CA PRO A 138 13.61 -8.67 5.75
C PRO A 138 13.50 -7.24 6.29
N MET A 139 12.44 -6.50 5.95
CA MET A 139 12.22 -5.15 6.50
C MET A 139 11.92 -5.19 7.99
N TYR A 140 11.03 -6.10 8.43
CA TYR A 140 10.75 -6.29 9.84
C TYR A 140 11.97 -6.79 10.60
N GLN A 141 12.68 -7.79 10.05
CA GLN A 141 13.90 -8.33 10.66
C GLN A 141 14.98 -7.25 10.84
N SER A 142 15.17 -6.40 9.83
CA SER A 142 16.10 -5.26 9.90
C SER A 142 15.65 -4.19 10.90
N PHE A 143 14.33 -3.97 11.02
CA PHE A 143 13.75 -3.07 12.02
C PHE A 143 14.06 -3.58 13.43
N GLN A 144 13.80 -4.86 13.72
CA GLN A 144 14.09 -5.47 15.01
C GLN A 144 15.58 -5.47 15.35
N ALA A 145 16.44 -5.69 14.36
CA ALA A 145 17.89 -5.69 14.52
C ALA A 145 18.51 -4.28 14.62
N GLY A 146 17.72 -3.20 14.45
CA GLY A 146 18.22 -1.82 14.41
C GLY A 146 19.11 -1.52 13.19
N THR A 147 19.00 -2.32 12.14
CA THR A 147 19.78 -2.19 10.89
C THR A 147 18.98 -1.66 9.71
N LEU A 148 17.73 -1.23 9.96
CA LEU A 148 16.88 -0.66 8.94
C LEU A 148 17.49 0.66 8.41
N HIS A 149 17.52 0.80 7.09
CA HIS A 149 17.97 2.02 6.42
C HIS A 149 16.80 2.76 5.78
N ARG A 150 17.05 4.01 5.45
CA ARG A 150 16.13 4.85 4.68
C ARG A 150 16.86 5.46 3.50
N ASN A 151 16.26 5.37 2.33
CA ASN A 151 16.65 6.13 1.14
C ASN A 151 15.50 7.07 0.74
N PHE A 152 15.58 7.72 -0.43
CA PHE A 152 14.56 8.67 -0.86
C PHE A 152 13.21 7.99 -1.22
N MET A 153 13.20 6.68 -1.48
CA MET A 153 11.99 5.89 -1.74
C MET A 153 11.29 5.40 -0.46
N GLY A 154 11.95 5.44 0.70
CA GLY A 154 11.42 4.96 1.96
C GLY A 154 12.36 4.02 2.71
N TYR A 155 11.81 3.13 3.53
CA TYR A 155 12.59 2.17 4.28
C TYR A 155 13.10 1.01 3.43
N THR A 156 14.28 0.52 3.76
CA THR A 156 14.94 -0.61 3.09
C THR A 156 15.76 -1.44 4.08
N ALA A 157 15.77 -2.74 3.87
CA ALA A 157 16.61 -3.67 4.61
C ALA A 157 18.08 -3.69 4.12
N SER A 158 18.37 -3.04 2.98
CA SER A 158 19.72 -3.02 2.40
C SER A 158 20.30 -1.62 2.36
N LYS A 159 21.58 -1.50 2.74
CA LYS A 159 22.34 -0.26 2.63
C LYS A 159 22.90 -0.14 1.22
N THR A 160 22.21 0.62 0.38
CA THR A 160 22.67 0.91 -0.99
C THR A 160 23.16 2.36 -1.08
N GLN A 161 24.28 2.58 -1.74
CA GLN A 161 24.82 3.93 -1.99
C GLN A 161 24.30 4.51 -3.30
N VAL A 162 23.89 3.67 -4.23
CA VAL A 162 23.43 4.07 -5.57
C VAL A 162 22.11 3.36 -5.87
N MET A 163 21.16 4.10 -6.42
CA MET A 163 19.91 3.59 -6.96
C MET A 163 19.79 4.01 -8.42
N ILE A 164 19.54 3.03 -9.28
CA ILE A 164 19.38 3.25 -10.73
C ILE A 164 17.94 2.93 -11.09
N GLY A 165 17.24 3.92 -11.64
CA GLY A 165 15.91 3.72 -12.24
C GLY A 165 16.06 3.11 -13.65
N LEU A 166 15.19 2.18 -13.97
CA LEU A 166 15.11 1.55 -15.29
C LEU A 166 13.83 1.99 -16.00
N GLY A 167 13.85 3.17 -16.60
CA GLY A 167 12.76 3.71 -17.42
C GLY A 167 11.79 4.60 -16.69
#